data_07cbdd20f5fa11181e1465863f519ab5
#
_entry.id   07cbdd20f5fa11181e1465863f519ab5
#
_cell.length_a   1.000
_cell.length_b   1.000
_cell.length_c   1.000
_cell.angle_alpha   90.00
_cell.angle_beta   90.00
_cell.angle_gamma   90.00
#
_symmetry.space_group_name_H-M   'P 1'
#
loop_
_entity.id
_entity.type
_entity.pdbx_description
1 polymer ?
#
loop_
_entity_poly.entity_id
_entity_poly.type
_entity_poly.pdbx_seq_one_letter_code
_entity_poly.pdbx_strand_id
1 'polypeptide(L)'
;MVPRMRQTASLLYKIYIVLTVLCVLFLLAGGMPLFDSLCTAFGTAGTGGFGIKNNSMADYSPYLQNVCTVFMALFGVNFSVYFLLLLREWRGALLDEELLLYGGIMLTAMFVIAADITPLFSGFGEAFHHASFTVSSVMTTTGFATEDFNLWPQLSRAILCILMVAVSYTHL
;
A
#
# COMPACT_ATOMS: atom_id res chain seq x y z
N MET A 1 17.00 23.75 17.95
CA MET A 1 17.06 24.29 16.57
C MET A 1 15.72 23.98 15.91
N VAL A 2 14.92 24.97 15.58
CA VAL A 2 13.66 24.74 14.85
C VAL A 2 14.06 24.33 13.43
N PRO A 3 13.74 23.08 12.98
CA PRO A 3 14.00 22.72 11.59
C PRO A 3 13.25 23.72 10.73
N ARG A 4 13.92 24.24 9.70
CA ARG A 4 13.26 25.15 8.77
C ARG A 4 12.14 24.38 8.08
N MET A 5 10.90 24.52 8.58
CA MET A 5 9.70 23.79 8.11
C MET A 5 9.61 23.75 6.59
N ARG A 6 10.04 24.82 5.90
CA ARG A 6 10.10 24.91 4.45
C ARG A 6 11.08 23.89 3.81
N GLN A 7 12.20 23.59 4.46
CA GLN A 7 13.19 22.63 3.91
C GLN A 7 12.69 21.21 4.06
N THR A 8 12.10 20.86 5.19
CA THR A 8 11.50 19.55 5.44
C THR A 8 10.34 19.31 4.48
N ALA A 9 9.42 20.25 4.34
CA ALA A 9 8.31 20.15 3.40
C ALA A 9 8.77 19.97 1.94
N SER A 10 9.79 20.75 1.51
CA SER A 10 10.33 20.62 0.15
C SER A 10 10.97 19.24 -0.09
N LEU A 11 11.62 18.67 0.93
CA LEU A 11 12.24 17.36 0.82
C LEU A 11 11.19 16.25 0.72
N LEU A 12 10.17 16.30 1.58
CA LEU A 12 9.05 15.36 1.56
C LEU A 12 8.35 15.38 0.20
N TYR A 13 8.11 16.56 -0.35
CA TYR A 13 7.50 16.71 -1.66
C TYR A 13 8.32 16.07 -2.78
N LYS A 14 9.66 16.23 -2.73
CA LYS A 14 10.57 15.57 -3.69
C LYS A 14 10.52 14.05 -3.60
N ILE A 15 10.52 13.50 -2.38
CA ILE A 15 10.40 12.05 -2.17
C ILE A 15 9.10 11.52 -2.78
N TYR A 16 8.01 12.22 -2.51
CA TYR A 16 6.68 11.86 -3.01
C TYR A 16 6.65 11.84 -4.55
N ILE A 17 7.21 12.86 -5.19
CA ILE A 17 7.32 12.91 -6.66
C ILE A 17 8.16 11.75 -7.19
N VAL A 18 9.31 11.48 -6.59
CA VAL A 18 10.20 10.40 -7.01
C VAL A 18 9.49 9.05 -6.90
N LEU A 19 8.82 8.76 -5.79
CA LEU A 19 8.04 7.53 -5.62
C LEU A 19 6.92 7.42 -6.65
N THR A 20 6.21 8.52 -6.93
CA THR A 20 5.14 8.53 -7.93
C THR A 20 5.68 8.25 -9.34
N VAL A 21 6.79 8.87 -9.71
CA VAL A 21 7.45 8.64 -11.01
C VAL A 21 7.92 7.19 -11.11
N LEU A 22 8.53 6.64 -10.07
CA LEU A 22 8.93 5.23 -10.02
C LEU A 22 7.72 4.30 -10.18
N CYS A 23 6.61 4.59 -9.49
CA CYS A 23 5.36 3.83 -9.64
C CYS A 23 4.90 3.81 -11.10
N VAL A 24 4.83 4.97 -11.77
CA VAL A 24 4.48 5.06 -13.20
C VAL A 24 5.41 4.20 -14.05
N LEU A 25 6.72 4.30 -13.84
CA LEU A 25 7.71 3.54 -14.63
C LEU A 25 7.54 2.02 -14.46
N PHE A 26 7.29 1.53 -13.24
CA PHE A 26 7.04 0.10 -12.99
C PHE A 26 5.71 -0.37 -13.60
N LEU A 27 4.67 0.45 -13.57
CA LEU A 27 3.39 0.13 -14.21
C LEU A 27 3.53 0.09 -15.73
N LEU A 28 4.25 1.04 -16.34
CA LEU A 28 4.56 1.04 -17.78
C LEU A 28 5.40 -0.18 -18.17
N ALA A 29 6.40 -0.55 -17.38
CA ALA A 29 7.21 -1.74 -17.60
C ALA A 29 6.38 -3.03 -17.57
N GLY A 30 5.29 -3.04 -16.81
CA GLY A 30 4.30 -4.13 -16.80
C GLY A 30 3.34 -4.15 -17.98
N GLY A 31 3.48 -3.23 -18.95
CA GLY A 31 2.64 -3.16 -20.14
C GLY A 31 1.30 -2.44 -19.95
N MET A 32 1.12 -1.69 -18.85
CA MET A 32 -0.08 -0.87 -18.67
C MET A 32 -0.04 0.34 -19.62
N PRO A 33 -1.16 0.75 -20.25
CA PRO A 33 -1.24 1.96 -21.07
C PRO A 33 -0.81 3.20 -20.26
N LEU A 34 -0.20 4.20 -20.93
CA LEU A 34 0.32 5.38 -20.26
C LEU A 34 -0.73 6.11 -19.43
N PHE A 35 -1.94 6.29 -19.97
CA PHE A 35 -3.04 6.95 -19.27
C PHE A 35 -3.45 6.18 -18.01
N ASP A 36 -3.61 4.87 -18.12
CA ASP A 36 -3.97 3.99 -17.00
C ASP A 36 -2.88 4.00 -15.93
N SER A 37 -1.59 3.97 -16.36
CA SER A 37 -0.44 4.02 -15.45
C SER A 37 -0.39 5.32 -14.66
N LEU A 38 -0.65 6.46 -15.31
CA LEU A 38 -0.69 7.76 -14.64
C LEU A 38 -1.84 7.84 -13.64
N CYS A 39 -3.06 7.47 -14.05
CA CYS A 39 -4.22 7.51 -13.17
C CYS A 39 -4.07 6.56 -11.98
N THR A 40 -3.57 5.33 -12.21
CA THR A 40 -3.33 4.35 -11.15
C THR A 40 -2.23 4.82 -10.20
N ALA A 41 -1.11 5.37 -10.72
CA ALA A 41 -0.04 5.89 -9.88
C ALA A 41 -0.49 7.08 -9.03
N PHE A 42 -1.26 8.02 -9.60
CA PHE A 42 -1.84 9.12 -8.82
C PHE A 42 -2.88 8.64 -7.82
N GLY A 43 -3.70 7.66 -8.18
CA GLY A 43 -4.65 7.02 -7.26
C GLY A 43 -3.96 6.30 -6.11
N THR A 44 -2.81 5.67 -6.37
CA THR A 44 -1.98 5.02 -5.35
C THR A 44 -1.31 6.05 -4.45
N ALA A 45 -0.69 7.07 -5.05
CA ALA A 45 0.04 8.10 -4.32
C ALA A 45 -0.88 9.02 -3.50
N GLY A 46 -2.03 9.37 -4.04
CA GLY A 46 -3.05 10.18 -3.37
C GLY A 46 -4.03 9.39 -2.51
N THR A 47 -3.83 8.07 -2.36
CA THR A 47 -4.74 7.17 -1.64
C THR A 47 -6.20 7.33 -2.08
N GLY A 48 -6.42 7.49 -3.40
CA GLY A 48 -7.74 7.82 -3.95
C GLY A 48 -8.57 6.61 -4.33
N GLY A 49 -7.94 5.49 -4.73
CA GLY A 49 -8.59 4.23 -5.06
C GLY A 49 -9.50 4.24 -6.31
N PHE A 50 -9.46 5.31 -7.07
CA PHE A 50 -10.27 5.41 -8.30
C PHE A 50 -9.61 4.64 -9.44
N GLY A 51 -10.17 3.48 -9.76
CA GLY A 51 -9.78 2.70 -10.93
C GLY A 51 -10.43 3.23 -12.21
N ILE A 52 -9.76 3.04 -13.36
CA ILE A 52 -10.30 3.38 -14.67
C ILE A 52 -11.32 2.32 -15.11
N LYS A 53 -11.10 1.06 -14.70
CA LYS A 53 -11.97 -0.06 -14.98
C LYS A 53 -12.98 -0.26 -13.86
N ASN A 54 -14.18 -0.76 -14.21
CA ASN A 54 -15.25 -1.03 -13.25
C ASN A 54 -14.85 -2.07 -12.19
N ASN A 55 -13.97 -3.03 -12.56
CA ASN A 55 -13.45 -4.06 -11.66
C ASN A 55 -12.18 -3.63 -10.92
N SER A 56 -11.88 -2.33 -10.86
CA SER A 56 -10.68 -1.78 -10.24
C SER A 56 -9.39 -2.43 -10.79
N MET A 57 -8.60 -3.12 -9.95
CA MET A 57 -7.34 -3.76 -10.35
C MET A 57 -7.48 -5.24 -10.74
N ALA A 58 -8.68 -5.83 -10.65
CA ALA A 58 -8.90 -7.25 -10.95
C ALA A 58 -8.56 -7.62 -12.40
N ASP A 59 -8.79 -6.73 -13.35
CA ASP A 59 -8.56 -6.96 -14.80
C ASP A 59 -7.11 -6.77 -15.23
N TYR A 60 -6.21 -6.44 -14.32
CA TYR A 60 -4.79 -6.25 -14.61
C TYR A 60 -3.97 -7.47 -14.23
N SER A 61 -2.78 -7.61 -14.83
CA SER A 61 -1.90 -8.74 -14.56
C SER A 61 -1.45 -8.80 -13.09
N PRO A 62 -1.13 -9.99 -12.56
CA PRO A 62 -0.63 -10.14 -11.19
C PRO A 62 0.63 -9.32 -10.91
N TYR A 63 1.46 -9.08 -11.94
CA TYR A 63 2.63 -8.20 -11.81
C TYR A 63 2.20 -6.75 -11.46
N LEU A 64 1.24 -6.19 -12.18
CA LEU A 64 0.74 -4.84 -11.96
C LEU A 64 0.07 -4.70 -10.59
N GLN A 65 -0.67 -5.71 -10.18
CA GLN A 65 -1.27 -5.78 -8.86
C GLN A 65 -0.19 -5.78 -7.76
N ASN A 66 0.88 -6.58 -7.92
CA ASN A 66 2.00 -6.60 -6.96
C ASN A 66 2.75 -5.26 -6.91
N VAL A 67 2.96 -4.61 -8.06
CA VAL A 67 3.54 -3.26 -8.09
C VAL A 67 2.68 -2.30 -7.28
N CYS A 68 1.37 -2.29 -7.49
CA CYS A 68 0.45 -1.45 -6.71
C CYS A 68 0.51 -1.78 -5.21
N THR A 69 0.54 -3.07 -4.83
CA THR A 69 0.66 -3.50 -3.43
C THR A 69 1.89 -2.90 -2.75
N VAL A 70 3.06 -3.02 -3.40
CA VAL A 70 4.32 -2.49 -2.86
C VAL A 70 4.29 -0.97 -2.76
N PHE A 71 3.81 -0.28 -3.80
CA PHE A 71 3.75 1.18 -3.77
C PHE A 71 2.70 1.71 -2.80
N MET A 72 1.53 1.07 -2.64
CA MET A 72 0.58 1.39 -1.58
C MET A 72 1.25 1.29 -0.21
N ALA A 73 1.93 0.17 0.07
CA ALA A 73 2.65 0.00 1.32
C ALA A 73 3.72 1.08 1.55
N LEU A 74 4.49 1.45 0.51
CA LEU A 74 5.50 2.51 0.59
C LEU A 74 4.85 3.88 0.85
N PHE A 75 3.79 4.24 0.16
CA PHE A 75 3.10 5.51 0.41
C PHE A 75 2.44 5.58 1.79
N GLY A 76 2.12 4.44 2.40
CA GLY A 76 1.58 4.36 3.75
C GLY A 76 2.62 4.47 4.87
N VAL A 77 3.92 4.43 4.56
CA VAL A 77 5.00 4.61 5.55
C VAL A 77 5.09 6.07 5.97
N ASN A 78 5.27 6.31 7.28
CA ASN A 78 5.47 7.67 7.80
C ASN A 78 6.67 8.35 7.13
N PHE A 79 6.46 9.58 6.67
CA PHE A 79 7.49 10.36 5.98
C PHE A 79 8.74 10.65 6.83
N SER A 80 8.63 10.62 8.15
CA SER A 80 9.77 10.75 9.06
C SER A 80 10.83 9.68 8.80
N VAL A 81 10.41 8.47 8.45
CA VAL A 81 11.29 7.35 8.12
C VAL A 81 12.11 7.67 6.85
N TYR A 82 11.46 8.20 5.82
CA TYR A 82 12.16 8.62 4.59
C TYR A 82 13.15 9.75 4.85
N PHE A 83 12.82 10.67 5.75
CA PHE A 83 13.73 11.74 6.17
C PHE A 83 14.98 11.18 6.87
N LEU A 84 14.83 10.23 7.79
CA LEU A 84 15.94 9.55 8.46
C LEU A 84 16.81 8.75 7.48
N LEU A 85 16.20 8.08 6.50
CA LEU A 85 16.93 7.37 5.45
C LEU A 85 17.81 8.31 4.61
N LEU A 86 17.32 9.52 4.29
CA LEU A 86 18.09 10.54 3.56
C LEU A 86 19.25 11.12 4.39
N LEU A 87 19.09 11.21 5.69
CA LEU A 87 20.16 11.62 6.62
C LEU A 87 21.21 10.51 6.84
N ARG A 88 21.06 9.35 6.16
CA ARG A 88 21.90 8.15 6.35
C ARG A 88 21.85 7.55 7.75
N GLU A 89 20.86 7.87 8.53
CA GLU A 89 20.62 7.24 9.84
C GLU A 89 19.78 5.96 9.67
N TRP A 90 20.34 4.98 8.95
CA TRP A 90 19.65 3.73 8.59
C TRP A 90 19.14 2.95 9.80
N ARG A 91 19.92 2.99 10.91
CA ARG A 91 19.54 2.30 12.15
C ARG A 91 18.34 2.96 12.82
N GLY A 92 18.31 4.29 12.86
CA GLY A 92 17.18 5.04 13.39
C GLY A 92 15.91 4.84 12.56
N ALA A 93 16.05 4.84 11.23
CA ALA A 93 14.93 4.65 10.32
C ALA A 93 14.32 3.23 10.40
N LEU A 94 15.18 2.18 10.45
CA LEU A 94 14.71 0.78 10.49
C LEU A 94 14.23 0.33 11.87
N LEU A 95 14.68 0.99 12.94
CA LEU A 95 14.27 0.71 14.33
C LEU A 95 13.20 1.70 14.83
N ASP A 96 12.64 2.50 13.92
CA ASP A 96 11.52 3.37 14.23
C ASP A 96 10.32 2.54 14.70
N GLU A 97 9.82 2.83 15.89
CA GLU A 97 8.73 2.07 16.52
C GLU A 97 7.45 2.10 15.67
N GLU A 98 7.18 3.22 15.00
CA GLU A 98 6.01 3.37 14.15
C GLU A 98 6.12 2.49 12.89
N LEU A 99 7.32 2.45 12.26
CA LEU A 99 7.57 1.61 11.10
C LEU A 99 7.47 0.12 11.46
N LEU A 100 8.04 -0.28 12.60
CA LEU A 100 7.98 -1.67 13.06
C LEU A 100 6.55 -2.09 13.40
N LEU A 101 5.80 -1.22 14.05
CA LEU A 101 4.39 -1.47 14.37
C LEU A 101 3.54 -1.57 13.09
N TYR A 102 3.69 -0.59 12.19
CA TYR A 102 2.99 -0.58 10.90
C TYR A 102 3.28 -1.84 10.08
N GLY A 103 4.56 -2.17 9.87
CA GLY A 103 4.96 -3.36 9.15
C GLY A 103 4.54 -4.66 9.83
N GLY A 104 4.63 -4.72 11.16
CA GLY A 104 4.21 -5.86 11.96
C GLY A 104 2.70 -6.15 11.85
N ILE A 105 1.88 -5.13 12.01
CA ILE A 105 0.41 -5.26 11.85
C ILE A 105 0.07 -5.68 10.42
N MET A 106 0.68 -5.01 9.42
CA MET A 106 0.44 -5.29 8.01
C MET A 106 0.79 -6.74 7.66
N LEU A 107 2.00 -7.20 8.00
CA LEU A 107 2.43 -8.56 7.72
C LEU A 107 1.57 -9.61 8.45
N THR A 108 1.28 -9.37 9.72
CA THR A 108 0.43 -10.30 10.50
C THR A 108 -0.96 -10.42 9.88
N ALA A 109 -1.57 -9.30 9.51
CA ALA A 109 -2.88 -9.31 8.86
C ALA A 109 -2.83 -10.02 7.49
N MET A 110 -1.78 -9.79 6.67
CA MET A 110 -1.60 -10.48 5.39
C MET A 110 -1.54 -12.01 5.57
N PHE A 111 -0.75 -12.51 6.54
CA PHE A 111 -0.61 -13.93 6.76
C PHE A 111 -1.89 -14.57 7.34
N VAL A 112 -2.53 -13.93 8.30
CA VAL A 112 -3.76 -14.44 8.91
C VAL A 112 -4.90 -14.51 7.90
N ILE A 113 -5.11 -13.43 7.12
CA ILE A 113 -6.14 -13.41 6.08
C ILE A 113 -5.81 -14.42 4.97
N ALA A 114 -4.54 -14.49 4.50
CA ALA A 114 -4.15 -15.47 3.49
C ALA A 114 -4.43 -16.91 3.92
N ALA A 115 -4.14 -17.24 5.19
CA ALA A 115 -4.43 -18.57 5.73
C ALA A 115 -5.95 -18.86 5.78
N ASP A 116 -6.75 -17.87 6.15
CA ASP A 116 -8.20 -17.98 6.27
C ASP A 116 -8.90 -18.12 4.90
N ILE A 117 -8.40 -17.42 3.86
CA ILE A 117 -8.99 -17.46 2.52
C ILE A 117 -8.38 -18.53 1.61
N THR A 118 -7.33 -19.24 2.02
CA THR A 118 -6.70 -20.31 1.22
C THR A 118 -7.69 -21.33 0.64
N PRO A 119 -8.76 -21.75 1.36
CA PRO A 119 -9.75 -22.68 0.80
C PRO A 119 -10.56 -22.13 -0.38
N LEU A 120 -10.56 -20.82 -0.60
CA LEU A 120 -11.31 -20.16 -1.68
C LEU A 120 -10.48 -20.06 -2.97
N PHE A 121 -9.17 -20.26 -2.89
CA PHE A 121 -8.22 -20.08 -4.00
C PHE A 121 -7.49 -21.39 -4.32
N SER A 122 -6.75 -21.42 -5.42
CA SER A 122 -6.00 -22.62 -5.87
C SER A 122 -4.85 -23.00 -4.94
N GLY A 123 -4.47 -22.12 -4.00
CA GLY A 123 -3.40 -22.37 -3.05
C GLY A 123 -3.01 -21.13 -2.25
N PHE A 124 -2.13 -21.34 -1.26
CA PHE A 124 -1.68 -20.29 -0.34
C PHE A 124 -1.03 -19.09 -1.08
N GLY A 125 -0.32 -19.34 -2.20
CA GLY A 125 0.36 -18.27 -2.95
C GLY A 125 -0.63 -17.27 -3.57
N GLU A 126 -1.72 -17.76 -4.15
CA GLU A 126 -2.79 -16.93 -4.72
C GLU A 126 -3.59 -16.23 -3.62
N ALA A 127 -3.93 -16.95 -2.56
CA ALA A 127 -4.57 -16.36 -1.38
C ALA A 127 -3.71 -15.25 -0.77
N PHE A 128 -2.39 -15.45 -0.63
CA PHE A 128 -1.47 -14.44 -0.12
C PHE A 128 -1.39 -13.21 -1.03
N HIS A 129 -1.43 -13.40 -2.35
CA HIS A 129 -1.45 -12.30 -3.32
C HIS A 129 -2.66 -11.39 -3.12
N HIS A 130 -3.87 -11.96 -3.06
CA HIS A 130 -5.11 -11.18 -2.86
C HIS A 130 -5.20 -10.60 -1.44
N ALA A 131 -4.77 -11.34 -0.42
CA ALA A 131 -4.70 -10.86 0.96
C ALA A 131 -3.76 -9.66 1.09
N SER A 132 -2.54 -9.77 0.53
CA SER A 132 -1.54 -8.69 0.60
C SER A 132 -2.01 -7.43 -0.12
N PHE A 133 -2.64 -7.58 -1.28
CA PHE A 133 -3.21 -6.47 -2.01
C PHE A 133 -4.30 -5.77 -1.19
N THR A 134 -5.28 -6.52 -0.69
CA THR A 134 -6.42 -5.98 0.04
C THR A 134 -6.00 -5.35 1.37
N VAL A 135 -5.10 -6.00 2.13
CA VAL A 135 -4.57 -5.45 3.38
C VAL A 135 -3.82 -4.14 3.13
N SER A 136 -2.95 -4.09 2.11
CA SER A 136 -2.24 -2.86 1.74
C SER A 136 -3.22 -1.75 1.36
N SER A 137 -4.22 -2.05 0.53
CA SER A 137 -5.24 -1.11 0.08
C SER A 137 -6.07 -0.55 1.23
N VAL A 138 -6.44 -1.38 2.19
CA VAL A 138 -7.22 -0.98 3.38
C VAL A 138 -6.35 -0.19 4.35
N MET A 139 -5.14 -0.69 4.68
CA MET A 139 -4.24 -0.03 5.63
C MET A 139 -3.75 1.34 5.16
N THR A 140 -3.60 1.53 3.86
CA THR A 140 -3.19 2.82 3.30
C THR A 140 -4.36 3.71 2.88
N THR A 141 -5.59 3.28 3.19
CA THR A 141 -6.84 3.96 2.81
C THR A 141 -6.98 4.21 1.31
N THR A 142 -6.28 3.43 0.48
CA THR A 142 -6.29 3.61 -0.98
C THR A 142 -7.61 3.16 -1.58
N GLY A 143 -8.12 1.96 -1.23
CA GLY A 143 -9.44 1.50 -1.70
C GLY A 143 -9.45 0.77 -3.05
N PHE A 144 -8.29 0.42 -3.64
CA PHE A 144 -8.25 -0.50 -4.79
C PHE A 144 -8.65 -1.91 -4.37
N ALA A 145 -9.28 -2.67 -5.28
CA ALA A 145 -9.67 -4.05 -5.07
C ALA A 145 -9.21 -4.95 -6.24
N THR A 146 -8.85 -6.19 -5.92
CA THR A 146 -8.59 -7.26 -6.91
C THR A 146 -9.67 -8.33 -6.86
N GLU A 147 -10.37 -8.45 -5.73
CA GLU A 147 -11.43 -9.41 -5.47
C GLU A 147 -12.51 -8.80 -4.59
N ASP A 148 -13.70 -9.38 -4.60
CA ASP A 148 -14.78 -8.96 -3.69
C ASP A 148 -14.58 -9.59 -2.30
N PHE A 149 -13.97 -8.82 -1.39
CA PHE A 149 -13.74 -9.25 -0.01
C PHE A 149 -15.02 -9.48 0.80
N ASN A 150 -16.21 -9.09 0.30
CA ASN A 150 -17.48 -9.40 0.94
C ASN A 150 -17.78 -10.92 0.91
N LEU A 151 -17.20 -11.63 -0.05
CA LEU A 151 -17.33 -13.08 -0.19
C LEU A 151 -16.36 -13.86 0.71
N TRP A 152 -15.41 -13.16 1.36
CA TRP A 152 -14.41 -13.79 2.22
C TRP A 152 -14.99 -14.24 3.55
N PRO A 153 -14.32 -15.18 4.26
CA PRO A 153 -14.74 -15.65 5.56
C PRO A 153 -14.93 -14.51 6.57
N GLN A 154 -15.74 -14.76 7.57
CA GLN A 154 -16.11 -13.75 8.55
C GLN A 154 -14.92 -13.21 9.34
N LEU A 155 -13.90 -14.06 9.61
CA LEU A 155 -12.68 -13.66 10.29
C LEU A 155 -11.91 -12.61 9.47
N SER A 156 -11.68 -12.89 8.19
CA SER A 156 -10.98 -11.95 7.28
C SER A 156 -11.69 -10.61 7.18
N ARG A 157 -13.02 -10.62 7.05
CA ARG A 157 -13.83 -9.38 7.02
C ARG A 157 -13.74 -8.60 8.33
N ALA A 158 -13.77 -9.30 9.48
CA ALA A 158 -13.65 -8.66 10.79
C ALA A 158 -12.26 -7.98 10.94
N ILE A 159 -11.19 -8.67 10.53
CA ILE A 159 -9.84 -8.09 10.56
C ILE A 159 -9.76 -6.85 9.67
N LEU A 160 -10.28 -6.89 8.44
CA LEU A 160 -10.30 -5.72 7.56
C LEU A 160 -11.07 -4.55 8.17
N CYS A 161 -12.22 -4.79 8.80
CA CYS A 161 -12.97 -3.75 9.51
C CYS A 161 -12.17 -3.14 10.67
N ILE A 162 -11.47 -3.95 11.44
CA ILE A 162 -10.60 -3.48 12.54
C ILE A 162 -9.46 -2.61 11.97
N LEU A 163 -8.83 -3.04 10.87
CA LEU A 163 -7.78 -2.27 10.21
C LEU A 163 -8.28 -0.92 9.69
N MET A 164 -9.48 -0.86 9.09
CA MET A 164 -10.09 0.40 8.64
C MET A 164 -10.26 1.39 9.80
N VAL A 165 -10.72 0.91 10.96
CA VAL A 165 -10.90 1.75 12.16
C VAL A 165 -9.56 2.16 12.74
N ALA A 166 -8.62 1.22 12.90
CA ALA A 166 -7.30 1.47 13.49
C ALA A 166 -6.51 2.53 12.71
N VAL A 167 -6.52 2.46 11.39
CA VAL A 167 -5.82 3.42 10.52
C VAL A 167 -6.46 4.81 10.56
N SER A 168 -7.78 4.89 10.71
CA SER A 168 -8.48 6.17 10.86
C SER A 168 -8.00 6.99 12.06
N TYR A 169 -7.53 6.32 13.13
CA TYR A 169 -6.97 6.99 14.32
C TYR A 169 -5.51 7.41 14.18
N THR A 170 -4.73 6.80 13.28
CA THR A 170 -3.30 7.12 13.12
C THR A 170 -3.05 8.29 12.17
N HIS A 171 -4.05 8.71 11.42
CA HIS A 171 -3.99 9.87 10.50
C HIS A 171 -4.60 11.15 11.09
N LEU A 172 -4.98 11.17 12.37
CA LEU A 172 -5.39 12.37 13.11
C LEU A 172 -4.22 12.91 13.93
#